data_ed2e668b4eaf52aca17af5f57d916e7d
#
_entry.id   ed2e668b4eaf52aca17af5f57d916e7d
#
_cell.length_a   1.000
_cell.length_b   1.000
_cell.length_c   1.000
_cell.angle_alpha   90.00
_cell.angle_beta   90.00
_cell.angle_gamma   90.00
#
_symmetry.space_group_name_H-M   'P 1'
#
loop_
_entity.id
_entity.type
_entity.pdbx_description
1 polymer ?
#
loop_
_entity_poly.entity_id
_entity_poly.type
_entity_poly.pdbx_seq_one_letter_code
_entity_poly.pdbx_strand_id
1 'polypeptide(L)'
;MLIQVSMIVLASQLVIAVADGVPEFNIERGCKVDSASAFDPTAGMSATIKRCVGDEQQAKAQLQSQWSGFTNADRAMCTSEAVGLKADDSTTPPSYVDLLTCLQDQVLARKLPKN
;
A
#
# COMPACT_ATOMS: atom_id res chain seq x y z
N MET A 1 14.23 -51.27 22.13
CA MET A 1 14.12 -49.82 22.44
C MET A 1 14.00 -49.08 21.15
N LEU A 2 12.78 -48.66 20.86
CA LEU A 2 12.50 -47.83 19.69
C LEU A 2 12.58 -46.36 20.12
N ILE A 3 13.62 -45.68 19.69
CA ILE A 3 13.75 -44.23 19.87
C ILE A 3 12.89 -43.61 18.80
N GLN A 4 11.73 -43.13 19.20
CA GLN A 4 10.93 -42.29 18.32
C GLN A 4 11.57 -40.90 18.25
N VAL A 5 12.27 -40.67 17.17
CA VAL A 5 12.72 -39.31 16.82
C VAL A 5 11.49 -38.59 16.28
N SER A 6 10.83 -37.86 17.16
CA SER A 6 9.82 -36.88 16.72
C SER A 6 10.53 -35.81 15.91
N MET A 7 10.46 -35.92 14.60
CA MET A 7 10.79 -34.81 13.73
C MET A 7 9.72 -33.73 13.95
N ILE A 8 10.07 -32.74 14.75
CA ILE A 8 9.32 -31.48 14.78
C ILE A 8 9.66 -30.80 13.47
N VAL A 9 8.75 -30.94 12.51
CA VAL A 9 8.74 -30.11 11.32
C VAL A 9 8.36 -28.72 11.80
N LEU A 10 9.36 -27.89 12.08
CA LEU A 10 9.15 -26.44 12.15
C LEU A 10 8.77 -26.01 10.74
N ALA A 11 7.46 -26.02 10.49
CA ALA A 11 6.92 -25.29 9.37
C ALA A 11 7.21 -23.81 9.64
N SER A 12 8.28 -23.31 9.02
CA SER A 12 8.51 -21.88 8.93
C SER A 12 7.35 -21.30 8.17
N GLN A 13 6.32 -20.89 8.90
CA GLN A 13 5.27 -20.08 8.31
C GLN A 13 5.92 -18.73 7.98
N LEU A 14 6.32 -18.59 6.75
CA LEU A 14 6.54 -17.28 6.15
C LEU A 14 5.21 -16.57 6.18
N VAL A 15 4.92 -15.93 7.31
CA VAL A 15 3.83 -14.97 7.39
C VAL A 15 4.27 -13.83 6.49
N ILE A 16 3.74 -13.82 5.28
CA ILE A 16 3.82 -12.64 4.42
C ILE A 16 2.92 -11.61 5.10
N ALA A 17 3.52 -10.78 5.93
CA ALA A 17 2.84 -9.76 6.72
C ALA A 17 2.01 -8.77 5.88
N VAL A 18 2.19 -8.78 4.55
CA VAL A 18 1.50 -7.93 3.58
C VAL A 18 0.00 -8.22 3.49
N ALA A 19 -0.45 -9.45 3.83
CA ALA A 19 -1.86 -9.84 3.73
C ALA A 19 -2.70 -9.42 4.94
N ASP A 20 -2.08 -9.18 6.10
CA ASP A 20 -2.79 -9.05 7.37
C ASP A 20 -3.06 -7.59 7.79
N GLY A 21 -2.47 -6.61 7.12
CA GLY A 21 -2.69 -5.21 7.46
C GLY A 21 -2.24 -4.24 6.37
N VAL A 22 -2.61 -3.00 6.56
CA VAL A 22 -2.19 -1.90 5.68
C VAL A 22 -0.67 -1.77 5.74
N PRO A 23 0.04 -1.75 4.60
CA PRO A 23 1.48 -1.60 4.59
C PRO A 23 1.92 -0.25 5.17
N GLU A 24 3.14 -0.19 5.69
CA GLU A 24 3.71 1.06 6.20
C GLU A 24 4.55 1.74 5.12
N PHE A 25 4.13 2.93 4.72
CA PHE A 25 4.86 3.80 3.81
C PHE A 25 5.37 5.04 4.56
N ASN A 26 6.52 5.55 4.17
CA ASN A 26 7.03 6.80 4.71
C ASN A 26 6.36 7.98 3.99
N ILE A 27 5.32 8.53 4.61
CA ILE A 27 4.49 9.60 4.05
C ILE A 27 5.32 10.86 3.82
N GLU A 28 6.09 11.29 4.81
CA GLU A 28 6.87 12.53 4.71
C GLU A 28 7.89 12.49 3.58
N ARG A 29 8.63 11.39 3.49
CA ARG A 29 9.61 11.19 2.42
C ARG A 29 8.93 11.16 1.05
N GLY A 30 7.83 10.42 0.94
CA GLY A 30 7.05 10.33 -0.29
C GLY A 30 6.54 11.68 -0.74
N CYS A 31 5.99 12.46 0.18
CA CYS A 31 5.47 13.78 -0.12
C CYS A 31 6.57 14.78 -0.50
N LYS A 32 7.75 14.67 0.07
CA LYS A 32 8.89 15.52 -0.34
C LYS A 32 9.32 15.23 -1.78
N VAL A 33 9.38 13.96 -2.16
CA VAL A 33 9.75 13.55 -3.53
C VAL A 33 8.67 13.98 -4.52
N ASP A 34 7.41 13.69 -4.24
CA ASP A 34 6.29 14.04 -5.12
C ASP A 34 6.12 15.55 -5.27
N SER A 35 6.29 16.30 -4.18
CA SER A 35 6.15 17.76 -4.20
C SER A 35 7.26 18.45 -4.99
N ALA A 36 8.42 17.84 -5.12
CA ALA A 36 9.49 18.37 -5.96
C ALA A 36 9.08 18.42 -7.44
N SER A 37 8.24 17.48 -7.89
CA SER A 37 7.71 17.44 -9.26
C SER A 37 6.39 18.17 -9.45
N ALA A 38 5.62 18.40 -8.37
CA ALA A 38 4.29 19.00 -8.38
C ALA A 38 4.26 20.37 -7.68
N PHE A 39 5.36 21.09 -7.69
CA PHE A 39 5.52 22.37 -7.01
C PHE A 39 4.53 23.43 -7.53
N ASP A 40 3.77 23.99 -6.60
CA ASP A 40 2.90 25.14 -6.87
C ASP A 40 3.60 26.42 -6.43
N PRO A 41 4.02 27.28 -7.38
CA PRO A 41 4.76 28.49 -7.03
C PRO A 41 3.93 29.51 -6.25
N THR A 42 2.59 29.44 -6.29
CA THR A 42 1.72 30.35 -5.54
C THR A 42 1.51 29.92 -4.10
N ALA A 43 1.47 28.61 -3.83
CA ALA A 43 1.28 28.05 -2.50
C ALA A 43 2.59 27.84 -1.73
N GLY A 44 3.71 27.64 -2.46
CA GLY A 44 5.01 27.32 -1.89
C GLY A 44 5.19 25.84 -1.56
N MET A 45 6.44 25.41 -1.42
CA MET A 45 6.81 24.01 -1.20
C MET A 45 6.24 23.46 0.11
N SER A 46 6.31 24.23 1.21
CA SER A 46 5.82 23.79 2.51
C SER A 46 4.32 23.51 2.51
N ALA A 47 3.52 24.35 1.86
CA ALA A 47 2.07 24.15 1.74
C ALA A 47 1.75 22.95 0.85
N THR A 48 2.51 22.74 -0.22
CA THR A 48 2.36 21.58 -1.11
C THR A 48 2.66 20.27 -0.37
N ILE A 49 3.75 20.21 0.39
CA ILE A 49 4.11 19.04 1.20
C ILE A 49 3.04 18.79 2.26
N LYS A 50 2.58 19.82 2.96
CA LYS A 50 1.55 19.69 3.99
C LYS A 50 0.24 19.12 3.44
N ARG A 51 -0.18 19.56 2.26
CA ARG A 51 -1.37 19.04 1.58
C ARG A 51 -1.19 17.57 1.22
N CYS A 52 -0.04 17.22 0.67
CA CYS A 52 0.28 15.84 0.34
C CYS A 52 0.25 14.93 1.57
N VAL A 53 0.89 15.35 2.67
CA VAL A 53 0.89 14.61 3.94
C VAL A 53 -0.54 14.40 4.45
N GLY A 54 -1.37 15.43 4.41
CA GLY A 54 -2.77 15.35 4.81
C GLY A 54 -3.56 14.36 3.97
N ASP A 55 -3.40 14.39 2.64
CA ASP A 55 -4.08 13.48 1.72
C ASP A 55 -3.63 12.02 1.94
N GLU A 56 -2.34 11.80 2.15
CA GLU A 56 -1.78 10.48 2.43
C GLU A 56 -2.28 9.93 3.77
N GLN A 57 -2.31 10.74 4.81
CA GLN A 57 -2.81 10.34 6.13
C GLN A 57 -4.31 10.00 6.08
N GLN A 58 -5.09 10.74 5.33
CA GLN A 58 -6.51 10.47 5.13
C GLN A 58 -6.72 9.17 4.38
N ALA A 59 -5.96 8.93 3.31
CA ALA A 59 -6.02 7.69 2.55
C ALA A 59 -5.62 6.49 3.43
N LYS A 60 -4.57 6.62 4.23
CA LYS A 60 -4.16 5.59 5.20
C LYS A 60 -5.27 5.26 6.19
N ALA A 61 -5.94 6.26 6.74
CA ALA A 61 -7.04 6.06 7.68
C ALA A 61 -8.22 5.33 7.02
N GLN A 62 -8.58 5.69 5.79
CA GLN A 62 -9.60 4.98 5.02
C GLN A 62 -9.22 3.53 4.75
N LEU A 63 -7.97 3.29 4.36
CA LEU A 63 -7.46 1.93 4.17
C LEU A 63 -7.56 1.09 5.44
N GLN A 64 -7.18 1.66 6.58
CA GLN A 64 -7.28 0.97 7.88
C GLN A 64 -8.72 0.58 8.22
N SER A 65 -9.69 1.44 7.93
CA SER A 65 -11.10 1.16 8.20
C SER A 65 -11.74 0.20 7.21
N GLN A 66 -11.25 0.12 5.98
CA GLN A 66 -11.84 -0.65 4.89
C GLN A 66 -11.04 -1.91 4.53
N TRP A 67 -9.86 -2.10 5.10
CA TRP A 67 -8.91 -3.12 4.68
C TRP A 67 -9.49 -4.53 4.64
N SER A 68 -10.21 -4.90 5.68
CA SER A 68 -10.83 -6.22 5.77
C SER A 68 -11.97 -6.44 4.77
N GLY A 69 -12.53 -5.37 4.24
CA GLY A 69 -13.59 -5.43 3.22
C GLY A 69 -13.07 -5.70 1.81
N PHE A 70 -11.79 -5.50 1.55
CA PHE A 70 -11.17 -5.85 0.27
C PHE A 70 -10.78 -7.32 0.23
N THR A 71 -10.80 -7.93 -0.94
CA THR A 71 -10.38 -9.34 -1.09
C THR A 71 -8.87 -9.49 -0.90
N ASN A 72 -8.43 -10.68 -0.47
CA ASN A 72 -7.01 -10.98 -0.36
C ASN A 72 -6.27 -10.79 -1.69
N ALA A 73 -6.90 -11.18 -2.80
CA ALA A 73 -6.32 -11.03 -4.12
C ALA A 73 -6.10 -9.56 -4.49
N ASP A 74 -7.08 -8.70 -4.22
CA ASP A 74 -6.97 -7.26 -4.50
C ASP A 74 -5.93 -6.59 -3.62
N ARG A 75 -5.93 -6.92 -2.33
CA ARG A 75 -4.93 -6.37 -1.40
C ARG A 75 -3.52 -6.73 -1.83
N ALA A 76 -3.30 -7.99 -2.19
CA ALA A 76 -2.00 -8.45 -2.66
C ALA A 76 -1.59 -7.78 -3.97
N MET A 77 -2.50 -7.71 -4.95
CA MET A 77 -2.24 -7.10 -6.25
C MET A 77 -1.95 -5.60 -6.13
N CYS A 78 -2.83 -4.86 -5.45
CA CYS A 78 -2.67 -3.41 -5.33
C CYS A 78 -1.45 -3.02 -4.49
N THR A 79 -1.15 -3.77 -3.42
CA THR A 79 0.08 -3.56 -2.63
C THR A 79 1.31 -3.84 -3.47
N SER A 80 1.30 -4.92 -4.24
CA SER A 80 2.40 -5.28 -5.13
C SER A 80 2.65 -4.20 -6.20
N GLU A 81 1.60 -3.65 -6.78
CA GLU A 81 1.71 -2.52 -7.72
C GLU A 81 2.26 -1.26 -7.04
N ALA A 82 1.77 -0.94 -5.85
CA ALA A 82 2.21 0.24 -5.13
C ALA A 82 3.69 0.19 -4.75
N VAL A 83 4.20 -0.99 -4.41
CA VAL A 83 5.58 -1.19 -3.96
C VAL A 83 6.48 -1.67 -5.11
N GLY A 84 6.03 -2.68 -5.87
CA GLY A 84 6.85 -3.39 -6.84
C GLY A 84 7.24 -2.55 -8.06
N LEU A 85 6.29 -1.85 -8.65
CA LEU A 85 6.56 -0.98 -9.82
C LEU A 85 7.43 0.23 -9.47
N LYS A 86 7.37 0.66 -8.22
CA LYS A 86 8.10 1.83 -7.74
C LYS A 86 9.44 1.47 -7.10
N ALA A 87 9.71 0.18 -6.86
CA ALA A 87 10.99 -0.28 -6.33
C ALA A 87 12.12 -0.13 -7.36
N ASP A 88 11.82 -0.29 -8.64
CA ASP A 88 12.77 -0.11 -9.74
C ASP A 88 12.94 1.36 -10.13
N ASP A 89 11.97 2.21 -9.79
CA ASP A 89 12.02 3.65 -10.00
C ASP A 89 12.13 4.36 -8.65
N SER A 90 13.36 4.64 -8.24
CA SER A 90 13.64 5.33 -6.99
C SER A 90 13.08 6.75 -6.90
N THR A 91 12.56 7.29 -8.01
CA THR A 91 11.98 8.63 -8.06
C THR A 91 10.52 8.68 -7.66
N THR A 92 9.81 7.53 -7.62
CA THR A 92 8.39 7.49 -7.30
C THR A 92 8.14 6.60 -6.07
N PRO A 93 8.00 7.18 -4.87
CA PRO A 93 7.75 6.42 -3.66
C PRO A 93 6.33 5.84 -3.62
N PRO A 94 6.10 4.77 -2.84
CA PRO A 94 4.76 4.23 -2.62
C PRO A 94 3.84 5.26 -1.97
N SER A 95 2.54 5.23 -2.35
CA SER A 95 1.53 6.18 -1.89
C SER A 95 0.28 5.47 -1.41
N TYR A 96 -0.27 5.91 -0.27
CA TYR A 96 -1.55 5.42 0.24
C TYR A 96 -2.72 5.83 -0.66
N VAL A 97 -2.66 7.01 -1.25
CA VAL A 97 -3.67 7.46 -2.22
C VAL A 97 -3.72 6.51 -3.41
N ASP A 98 -2.57 6.14 -3.96
CA ASP A 98 -2.49 5.20 -5.09
C ASP A 98 -2.99 3.81 -4.70
N LEU A 99 -2.63 3.33 -3.52
CA LEU A 99 -3.09 2.04 -3.01
C LEU A 99 -4.61 2.01 -2.84
N LEU A 100 -5.18 3.03 -2.22
CA LEU A 100 -6.63 3.16 -2.03
C LEU A 100 -7.35 3.23 -3.37
N THR A 101 -6.85 4.01 -4.30
CA THR A 101 -7.42 4.16 -5.64
C THR A 101 -7.42 2.82 -6.37
N CYS A 102 -6.32 2.08 -6.33
CA CYS A 102 -6.23 0.74 -6.93
C CYS A 102 -7.32 -0.20 -6.36
N LEU A 103 -7.46 -0.24 -5.04
CA LEU A 103 -8.45 -1.09 -4.37
C LEU A 103 -9.88 -0.69 -4.71
N GLN A 104 -10.19 0.60 -4.72
CA GLN A 104 -11.50 1.12 -5.10
C GLN A 104 -11.83 0.81 -6.55
N ASP A 105 -10.87 0.90 -7.45
CA ASP A 105 -11.03 0.57 -8.86
C ASP A 105 -11.34 -0.92 -9.05
N GLN A 106 -10.75 -1.81 -8.26
CA GLN A 106 -11.06 -3.25 -8.31
C GLN A 106 -12.49 -3.52 -7.87
N VAL A 107 -12.96 -2.86 -6.82
CA VAL A 107 -14.34 -2.99 -6.35
C VAL A 107 -15.32 -2.49 -7.43
N LEU A 108 -15.03 -1.36 -8.04
CA LEU A 108 -15.84 -0.81 -9.14
C LEU A 108 -15.87 -1.73 -10.34
N ALA A 109 -14.73 -2.28 -10.74
CA ALA A 109 -14.64 -3.18 -11.90
C ALA A 109 -15.53 -4.42 -11.76
N ARG A 110 -15.71 -4.94 -10.53
CA ARG A 110 -16.59 -6.07 -10.27
C ARG A 110 -18.07 -5.73 -10.34
N LYS A 111 -18.43 -4.47 -10.14
CA LYS A 111 -19.81 -3.99 -10.23
C LYS A 111 -20.26 -3.69 -11.65
N LEU A 112 -19.32 -3.63 -12.61
CA LEU A 112 -19.65 -3.39 -14.01
C LEU A 112 -20.27 -4.64 -14.63
N PRO A 113 -21.27 -4.46 -15.54
CA PRO A 113 -21.86 -5.60 -16.24
C PRO A 113 -20.79 -6.31 -17.07
N LYS A 114 -20.76 -7.64 -16.97
CA LYS A 114 -19.92 -8.49 -17.81
C LYS A 114 -20.64 -8.70 -19.15
N ASN A 115 -20.02 -8.26 -20.21
CA ASN A 115 -20.49 -8.57 -21.56
C ASN A 115 -20.11 -10.01 -21.93
#